data_6fd348726ed4217e23816298d8b99ab3
#
_entry.id   6fd348726ed4217e23816298d8b99ab3
#
_cell.length_a   1.000
_cell.length_b   1.000
_cell.length_c   1.000
_cell.angle_alpha   90.00
_cell.angle_beta   90.00
_cell.angle_gamma   90.00
#
_symmetry.space_group_name_H-M   'P 1'
#
loop_
_entity.id
_entity.type
_entity.pdbx_description
1 polymer ?
#
loop_
_entity_poly.entity_id
_entity_poly.type
_entity_poly.pdbx_seq_one_letter_code
_entity_poly.pdbx_strand_id
1 'polypeptide(L)'
;YKRTSNPMMNRPVVKAELVEWMRSSQTQITGELAEVLKFAKENNIPVIPHETVIYFQMLLSLLQPKRILEIGTAIGFSALIMAQEVPNAEIVTIDRNPEMIELAKKNLGKYDHRNQIILKEGDAADILKELSGSFDVIFMDSAKSKYIEFLPIALDLLSENGVILMDDIFQGGEILTPIMEIKRNQRALERGLRKLFDEVLDNPKYLTSILPLGDGLLMIKKA
;
A
#
# COMPACT_ATOMS: atom_id res chain seq x y z
N TYR A 1 -16.96 2.86 15.46
CA TYR A 1 -15.56 3.21 15.64
C TYR A 1 -15.27 4.61 15.10
N LYS A 2 -14.92 5.56 15.94
CA LYS A 2 -14.55 6.92 15.51
C LYS A 2 -13.07 7.15 15.81
N ARG A 3 -12.21 7.11 14.82
CA ARG A 3 -10.85 7.64 14.92
C ARG A 3 -10.85 9.15 14.76
N THR A 4 -10.00 9.82 15.52
CA THR A 4 -9.64 11.21 15.25
C THR A 4 -8.93 11.28 13.90
N SER A 5 -9.21 12.29 13.10
CA SER A 5 -8.54 12.51 11.81
C SER A 5 -7.02 12.54 12.01
N ASN A 6 -6.27 11.80 11.20
CA ASN A 6 -4.82 11.87 11.19
C ASN A 6 -4.38 12.91 10.13
N PRO A 7 -3.81 14.07 10.54
CA PRO A 7 -3.38 15.11 9.59
C PRO A 7 -2.35 14.63 8.57
N MET A 8 -1.57 13.58 8.92
CA MET A 8 -0.55 13.00 8.04
C MET A 8 -1.13 12.30 6.81
N MET A 9 -2.41 11.92 6.86
CA MET A 9 -3.08 11.21 5.77
C MET A 9 -3.54 12.11 4.62
N ASN A 10 -3.47 13.43 4.76
CA ASN A 10 -3.99 14.40 3.81
C ASN A 10 -2.95 15.42 3.34
N ARG A 11 -1.70 14.99 3.18
CA ARG A 11 -0.59 15.86 2.74
C ARG A 11 -0.13 15.48 1.33
N PRO A 12 -0.85 15.90 0.27
CA PRO A 12 -0.39 15.66 -1.10
C PRO A 12 0.88 16.46 -1.41
N VAL A 13 1.78 15.87 -2.16
CA VAL A 13 3.05 16.52 -2.60
C VAL A 13 2.83 17.44 -3.79
N VAL A 14 1.69 17.32 -4.45
CA VAL A 14 1.26 18.20 -5.54
C VAL A 14 0.25 19.23 -5.02
N LYS A 15 0.02 20.29 -5.79
CA LYS A 15 -0.95 21.34 -5.42
C LYS A 15 -2.32 20.73 -5.17
N ALA A 16 -2.98 21.15 -4.09
CA ALA A 16 -4.28 20.63 -3.68
C ALA A 16 -5.34 20.71 -4.80
N GLU A 17 -5.35 21.80 -5.54
CA GLU A 17 -6.28 22.02 -6.66
C GLU A 17 -6.07 21.01 -7.80
N LEU A 18 -4.83 20.60 -8.05
CA LEU A 18 -4.54 19.58 -9.06
C LEU A 18 -4.97 18.20 -8.59
N VAL A 19 -4.77 17.88 -7.31
CA VAL A 19 -5.25 16.62 -6.72
C VAL A 19 -6.78 16.56 -6.81
N GLU A 20 -7.47 17.64 -6.45
CA GLU A 20 -8.92 17.72 -6.54
C GLU A 20 -9.42 17.55 -7.97
N TRP A 21 -8.78 18.23 -8.92
CA TRP A 21 -9.07 18.06 -10.35
C TRP A 21 -8.83 16.62 -10.82
N MET A 22 -7.73 15.99 -10.47
CA MET A 22 -7.44 14.59 -10.82
C MET A 22 -8.54 13.67 -10.29
N ARG A 23 -8.93 13.85 -9.03
CA ARG A 23 -9.96 13.02 -8.37
C ARG A 23 -11.35 13.22 -8.97
N SER A 24 -11.69 14.43 -9.38
CA SER A 24 -13.01 14.75 -9.95
C SER A 24 -13.12 14.44 -11.44
N SER A 25 -12.01 14.46 -12.19
CA SER A 25 -11.99 14.27 -13.65
C SER A 25 -11.85 12.81 -14.08
N GLN A 26 -11.47 11.91 -13.19
CA GLN A 26 -11.29 10.49 -13.51
C GLN A 26 -12.47 9.64 -13.00
N THR A 27 -12.53 8.40 -13.48
CA THR A 27 -13.59 7.44 -13.13
C THR A 27 -13.75 7.31 -11.61
N GLN A 28 -14.97 7.45 -11.14
CA GLN A 28 -15.30 7.33 -9.72
C GLN A 28 -15.44 5.86 -9.31
N ILE A 29 -15.14 5.58 -8.04
CA ILE A 29 -15.41 4.28 -7.45
C ILE A 29 -16.90 4.18 -7.21
N THR A 30 -17.53 3.14 -7.74
CA THR A 30 -18.98 2.92 -7.68
C THR A 30 -19.31 1.53 -7.13
N GLY A 31 -20.61 1.27 -6.90
CA GLY A 31 -21.09 -0.03 -6.43
C GLY A 31 -20.59 -0.40 -5.02
N GLU A 32 -20.30 -1.67 -4.84
CA GLU A 32 -19.93 -2.25 -3.55
C GLU A 32 -18.66 -1.63 -2.94
N LEU A 33 -17.68 -1.31 -3.76
CA LEU A 33 -16.44 -0.68 -3.29
C LEU A 33 -16.67 0.76 -2.83
N ALA A 34 -17.67 1.45 -3.38
CA ALA A 34 -18.07 2.76 -2.88
C ALA A 34 -18.66 2.68 -1.47
N GLU A 35 -19.35 1.59 -1.12
CA GLU A 35 -19.85 1.36 0.25
C GLU A 35 -18.69 1.19 1.24
N VAL A 36 -17.67 0.41 0.86
CA VAL A 36 -16.45 0.22 1.69
C VAL A 36 -15.72 1.55 1.88
N LEU A 37 -15.57 2.32 0.80
CA LEU A 37 -14.93 3.64 0.84
C LEU A 37 -15.71 4.63 1.70
N LYS A 38 -17.04 4.63 1.61
CA LYS A 38 -17.92 5.46 2.43
C LYS A 38 -17.75 5.12 3.91
N PHE A 39 -17.78 3.84 4.26
CA PHE A 39 -17.55 3.37 5.63
C PHE A 39 -16.19 3.84 6.17
N ALA A 40 -15.13 3.71 5.36
CA ALA A 40 -13.80 4.18 5.72
C ALA A 40 -13.78 5.68 6.05
N LYS A 41 -14.40 6.50 5.20
CA LYS A 41 -14.50 7.96 5.39
C LYS A 41 -15.28 8.33 6.65
N GLU A 42 -16.44 7.72 6.87
CA GLU A 42 -17.30 7.97 8.03
C GLU A 42 -16.64 7.57 9.36
N ASN A 43 -15.72 6.63 9.33
CA ASN A 43 -15.02 6.13 10.51
C ASN A 43 -13.55 6.61 10.61
N ASN A 44 -13.13 7.52 9.72
CA ASN A 44 -11.75 8.02 9.64
C ASN A 44 -10.70 6.89 9.55
N ILE A 45 -11.00 5.86 8.80
CA ILE A 45 -10.06 4.77 8.52
C ILE A 45 -9.28 5.13 7.26
N PRO A 46 -7.95 5.13 7.31
CA PRO A 46 -7.12 5.40 6.15
C PRO A 46 -7.25 4.31 5.10
N VAL A 47 -7.44 4.72 3.87
CA VAL A 47 -7.39 3.86 2.69
C VAL A 47 -6.61 4.59 1.59
N ILE A 48 -6.10 3.86 0.61
CA ILE A 48 -5.39 4.48 -0.53
C ILE A 48 -6.28 5.54 -1.19
N PRO A 49 -5.73 6.71 -1.56
CA PRO A 49 -6.50 7.78 -2.17
C PRO A 49 -6.91 7.44 -3.60
N HIS A 50 -7.88 8.19 -4.13
CA HIS A 50 -8.44 7.96 -5.45
C HIS A 50 -7.38 7.90 -6.56
N GLU A 51 -6.43 8.81 -6.59
CA GLU A 51 -5.34 8.84 -7.58
C GLU A 51 -4.47 7.56 -7.54
N THR A 52 -4.27 7.00 -6.36
CA THR A 52 -3.55 5.72 -6.20
C THR A 52 -4.40 4.54 -6.68
N VAL A 53 -5.72 4.57 -6.41
CA VAL A 53 -6.64 3.56 -6.95
C VAL A 53 -6.61 3.54 -8.48
N ILE A 54 -6.72 4.69 -9.12
CA ILE A 54 -6.68 4.81 -10.59
C ILE A 54 -5.34 4.31 -11.14
N TYR A 55 -4.25 4.65 -10.47
CA TYR A 55 -2.92 4.16 -10.85
C TYR A 55 -2.82 2.63 -10.74
N PHE A 56 -3.33 2.03 -9.66
CA PHE A 56 -3.35 0.57 -9.48
C PHE A 56 -4.17 -0.12 -10.55
N GLN A 57 -5.33 0.41 -10.88
CA GLN A 57 -6.16 -0.12 -11.96
C GLN A 57 -5.40 -0.15 -13.29
N MET A 58 -4.73 0.95 -13.64
CA MET A 58 -3.92 1.03 -14.85
C MET A 58 -2.74 0.04 -14.80
N LEU A 59 -1.96 0.06 -13.72
CA LEU A 59 -0.79 -0.79 -13.56
C LEU A 59 -1.16 -2.28 -13.62
N LEU A 60 -2.19 -2.70 -12.90
CA LEU A 60 -2.62 -4.10 -12.87
C LEU A 60 -3.20 -4.56 -14.20
N SER A 61 -3.90 -3.67 -14.92
CA SER A 61 -4.40 -3.98 -16.27
C SER A 61 -3.26 -4.21 -17.27
N LEU A 62 -2.13 -3.53 -17.11
CA LEU A 62 -0.94 -3.72 -17.93
C LEU A 62 -0.14 -4.96 -17.54
N LEU A 63 0.05 -5.19 -16.25
CA LEU A 63 0.89 -6.27 -15.73
C LEU A 63 0.19 -7.63 -15.75
N GLN A 64 -1.12 -7.67 -15.59
CA GLN A 64 -1.92 -8.90 -15.47
C GLN A 64 -1.28 -9.92 -14.48
N PRO A 65 -1.02 -9.52 -13.23
CA PRO A 65 -0.36 -10.37 -12.26
C PRO A 65 -1.20 -11.60 -11.93
N LYS A 66 -0.54 -12.72 -11.67
CA LYS A 66 -1.18 -13.97 -11.22
C LYS A 66 -1.25 -14.05 -9.69
N ARG A 67 -0.25 -13.49 -9.00
CA ARG A 67 -0.19 -13.47 -7.54
C ARG A 67 0.23 -12.09 -7.04
N ILE A 68 -0.51 -11.60 -6.06
CA ILE A 68 -0.28 -10.31 -5.41
C ILE A 68 -0.11 -10.55 -3.92
N LEU A 69 0.90 -9.93 -3.33
CA LEU A 69 1.10 -9.88 -1.88
C LEU A 69 0.84 -8.46 -1.40
N GLU A 70 0.02 -8.31 -0.36
CA GLU A 70 -0.23 -7.04 0.30
C GLU A 70 0.19 -7.13 1.77
N ILE A 71 0.94 -6.13 2.26
CA ILE A 71 1.28 -5.97 3.66
C ILE A 71 0.56 -4.73 4.18
N GLY A 72 -0.43 -4.94 5.03
CA GLY A 72 -1.34 -3.91 5.50
C GLY A 72 -2.73 -4.03 4.87
N THR A 73 -3.56 -4.95 5.37
CA THR A 73 -4.91 -5.19 4.87
C THR A 73 -5.87 -4.06 5.22
N ALA A 74 -5.71 -3.45 6.39
CA ALA A 74 -6.70 -2.54 6.98
C ALA A 74 -8.11 -3.15 6.90
N ILE A 75 -9.05 -2.47 6.26
CA ILE A 75 -10.43 -2.98 6.09
C ILE A 75 -10.64 -3.77 4.80
N GLY A 76 -9.57 -4.08 4.05
CA GLY A 76 -9.61 -4.86 2.82
C GLY A 76 -9.93 -4.07 1.55
N PHE A 77 -9.95 -2.74 1.59
CA PHE A 77 -10.31 -1.91 0.45
C PHE A 77 -9.35 -2.07 -0.73
N SER A 78 -8.04 -1.92 -0.52
CA SER A 78 -7.03 -2.08 -1.58
C SER A 78 -7.00 -3.50 -2.14
N ALA A 79 -7.12 -4.52 -1.29
CA ALA A 79 -7.21 -5.91 -1.73
C ALA A 79 -8.43 -6.15 -2.64
N LEU A 80 -9.59 -5.59 -2.29
CA LEU A 80 -10.81 -5.68 -3.10
C LEU A 80 -10.67 -4.93 -4.44
N ILE A 81 -10.05 -3.75 -4.45
CA ILE A 81 -9.73 -3.01 -5.68
C ILE A 81 -8.86 -3.88 -6.61
N MET A 82 -7.80 -4.47 -6.07
CA MET A 82 -6.89 -5.32 -6.85
C MET A 82 -7.60 -6.58 -7.37
N ALA A 83 -8.42 -7.23 -6.53
CA ALA A 83 -9.19 -8.41 -6.93
C ALA A 83 -10.19 -8.12 -8.06
N GLN A 84 -10.82 -6.95 -8.02
CA GLN A 84 -11.75 -6.53 -9.07
C GLN A 84 -11.03 -6.31 -10.40
N GLU A 85 -9.83 -5.71 -10.37
CA GLU A 85 -9.07 -5.38 -11.57
C GLU A 85 -8.45 -6.61 -12.24
N VAL A 86 -8.02 -7.60 -11.46
CA VAL A 86 -7.40 -8.84 -11.98
C VAL A 86 -8.15 -10.08 -11.49
N PRO A 87 -9.25 -10.44 -12.15
CA PRO A 87 -10.19 -11.48 -11.68
C PRO A 87 -9.58 -12.87 -11.51
N ASN A 88 -8.43 -13.13 -12.11
CA ASN A 88 -7.74 -14.43 -12.05
C ASN A 88 -6.53 -14.45 -11.10
N ALA A 89 -6.25 -13.33 -10.43
CA ALA A 89 -5.14 -13.26 -9.50
C ALA A 89 -5.50 -13.83 -8.12
N GLU A 90 -4.54 -14.48 -7.48
CA GLU A 90 -4.57 -14.77 -6.05
C GLU A 90 -3.96 -13.58 -5.29
N ILE A 91 -4.62 -13.12 -4.26
CA ILE A 91 -4.16 -12.02 -3.42
C ILE A 91 -3.97 -12.53 -2.00
N VAL A 92 -2.74 -12.48 -1.51
CA VAL A 92 -2.42 -12.75 -0.10
C VAL A 92 -2.24 -11.39 0.59
N THR A 93 -3.00 -11.14 1.63
CA THR A 93 -2.94 -9.89 2.39
C THR A 93 -2.72 -10.16 3.87
N ILE A 94 -1.89 -9.33 4.52
CA ILE A 94 -1.42 -9.55 5.89
C ILE A 94 -1.80 -8.36 6.75
N ASP A 95 -2.38 -8.62 7.92
CA ASP A 95 -2.56 -7.60 8.96
C ASP A 95 -2.43 -8.23 10.36
N ARG A 96 -2.04 -7.39 11.32
CA ARG A 96 -1.93 -7.79 12.74
C ARG A 96 -2.89 -7.06 13.68
N ASN A 97 -3.56 -6.01 13.18
CA ASN A 97 -4.49 -5.24 13.98
C ASN A 97 -5.84 -5.97 14.09
N PRO A 98 -6.23 -6.48 15.28
CA PRO A 98 -7.43 -7.30 15.43
C PRO A 98 -8.71 -6.59 14.96
N GLU A 99 -8.80 -5.29 15.19
CA GLU A 99 -9.97 -4.50 14.80
C GLU A 99 -10.07 -4.36 13.28
N MET A 100 -8.95 -4.08 12.61
CA MET A 100 -8.91 -4.03 11.15
C MET A 100 -9.19 -5.41 10.54
N ILE A 101 -8.63 -6.46 11.11
CA ILE A 101 -8.88 -7.85 10.68
C ILE A 101 -10.37 -8.19 10.70
N GLU A 102 -11.09 -7.87 11.78
CA GLU A 102 -12.52 -8.15 11.88
C GLU A 102 -13.32 -7.36 10.82
N LEU A 103 -12.98 -6.11 10.56
CA LEU A 103 -13.60 -5.31 9.51
C LEU A 103 -13.24 -5.85 8.11
N ALA A 104 -12.00 -6.26 7.90
CA ALA A 104 -11.57 -6.89 6.66
C ALA A 104 -12.33 -8.19 6.40
N LYS A 105 -12.41 -9.09 7.37
CA LYS A 105 -13.18 -10.35 7.25
C LYS A 105 -14.62 -10.11 6.83
N LYS A 106 -15.27 -9.10 7.42
CA LYS A 106 -16.64 -8.73 7.07
C LYS A 106 -16.73 -8.24 5.62
N ASN A 107 -15.83 -7.37 5.20
CA ASN A 107 -15.82 -6.84 3.83
C ASN A 107 -15.45 -7.91 2.80
N LEU A 108 -14.43 -8.71 3.07
CA LEU A 108 -14.01 -9.80 2.17
C LEU A 108 -15.10 -10.86 2.05
N GLY A 109 -15.75 -11.25 3.16
CA GLY A 109 -16.87 -12.18 3.14
C GLY A 109 -18.06 -11.69 2.34
N LYS A 110 -18.25 -10.36 2.24
CA LYS A 110 -19.36 -9.77 1.51
C LYS A 110 -19.04 -9.50 0.03
N TYR A 111 -17.80 -9.12 -0.29
CA TYR A 111 -17.47 -8.52 -1.58
C TYR A 111 -16.39 -9.26 -2.39
N ASP A 112 -15.68 -10.21 -1.81
CA ASP A 112 -14.76 -11.08 -2.57
C ASP A 112 -15.51 -12.25 -3.22
N HIS A 113 -16.30 -11.96 -4.24
CA HIS A 113 -17.20 -12.91 -4.88
C HIS A 113 -16.50 -14.07 -5.59
N ARG A 114 -15.19 -13.96 -5.85
CA ARG A 114 -14.39 -15.00 -6.53
C ARG A 114 -13.47 -15.76 -5.59
N ASN A 115 -13.51 -15.44 -4.28
CA ASN A 115 -12.61 -16.03 -3.27
C ASN A 115 -11.13 -15.91 -3.66
N GLN A 116 -10.73 -14.74 -4.15
CA GLN A 116 -9.38 -14.47 -4.59
C GLN A 116 -8.44 -14.07 -3.44
N ILE A 117 -8.99 -13.59 -2.31
CA ILE A 117 -8.25 -12.90 -1.25
C ILE A 117 -8.07 -13.84 -0.06
N ILE A 118 -6.82 -14.07 0.31
CA ILE A 118 -6.41 -14.86 1.47
C ILE A 118 -5.87 -13.90 2.52
N LEU A 119 -6.62 -13.70 3.61
CA LEU A 119 -6.18 -12.90 4.75
C LEU A 119 -5.33 -13.74 5.70
N LYS A 120 -4.11 -13.31 5.94
CA LYS A 120 -3.18 -13.85 6.93
C LYS A 120 -3.14 -12.94 8.15
N GLU A 121 -3.47 -13.47 9.31
CA GLU A 121 -3.55 -12.72 10.57
C GLU A 121 -2.27 -12.89 11.36
N GLY A 122 -1.54 -11.79 11.60
CA GLY A 122 -0.33 -11.80 12.41
C GLY A 122 0.70 -10.77 11.98
N ASP A 123 1.86 -10.83 12.60
CA ASP A 123 2.97 -9.94 12.27
C ASP A 123 3.56 -10.31 10.90
N ALA A 124 3.72 -9.29 10.04
CA ALA A 124 4.25 -9.48 8.69
C ALA A 124 5.67 -10.07 8.70
N ALA A 125 6.50 -9.70 9.69
CA ALA A 125 7.86 -10.24 9.79
C ALA A 125 7.91 -11.76 9.96
N ASP A 126 6.89 -12.34 10.61
CA ASP A 126 6.79 -13.78 10.80
C ASP A 126 6.11 -14.45 9.60
N ILE A 127 4.98 -13.92 9.16
CA ILE A 127 4.21 -14.49 8.06
C ILE A 127 5.00 -14.51 6.76
N LEU A 128 5.77 -13.45 6.45
CA LEU A 128 6.59 -13.39 5.24
C LEU A 128 7.60 -14.52 5.12
N LYS A 129 8.13 -15.00 6.24
CA LYS A 129 9.08 -16.13 6.29
C LYS A 129 8.43 -17.48 5.98
N GLU A 130 7.12 -17.58 6.17
CA GLU A 130 6.34 -18.79 5.90
C GLU A 130 5.79 -18.85 4.48
N LEU A 131 5.81 -17.72 3.77
CA LEU A 131 5.33 -17.64 2.40
C LEU A 131 6.31 -18.32 1.43
N SER A 132 5.75 -18.92 0.40
CA SER A 132 6.50 -19.56 -0.67
C SER A 132 5.93 -19.20 -2.04
N GLY A 133 6.70 -19.52 -3.08
CA GLY A 133 6.37 -19.15 -4.43
C GLY A 133 6.77 -17.71 -4.77
N SER A 134 6.31 -17.21 -5.90
CA SER A 134 6.62 -15.87 -6.37
C SER A 134 5.37 -15.02 -6.51
N PHE A 135 5.52 -13.73 -6.25
CA PHE A 135 4.50 -12.71 -6.41
C PHE A 135 4.90 -11.73 -7.52
N ASP A 136 3.96 -11.40 -8.37
CA ASP A 136 4.20 -10.46 -9.48
C ASP A 136 4.08 -9.00 -9.04
N VAL A 137 3.29 -8.76 -8.02
CA VAL A 137 3.13 -7.46 -7.36
C VAL A 137 3.20 -7.66 -5.86
N ILE A 138 4.01 -6.85 -5.17
CA ILE A 138 4.05 -6.78 -3.70
C ILE A 138 3.76 -5.35 -3.30
N PHE A 139 2.65 -5.13 -2.61
CA PHE A 139 2.23 -3.82 -2.13
C PHE A 139 2.41 -3.71 -0.62
N MET A 140 3.12 -2.68 -0.16
CA MET A 140 3.36 -2.40 1.25
C MET A 140 2.70 -1.09 1.64
N ASP A 141 1.73 -1.18 2.54
CA ASP A 141 1.06 -0.05 3.18
C ASP A 141 0.86 -0.34 4.68
N SER A 142 1.97 -0.38 5.40
CA SER A 142 2.01 -0.71 6.82
C SER A 142 2.98 0.18 7.59
N ALA A 143 3.58 -0.31 8.65
CA ALA A 143 4.59 0.43 9.42
C ALA A 143 5.82 0.74 8.54
N LYS A 144 5.99 2.01 8.15
CA LYS A 144 7.01 2.48 7.20
C LYS A 144 8.44 2.25 7.71
N SER A 145 8.64 2.26 9.03
CA SER A 145 9.93 1.90 9.65
C SER A 145 10.38 0.46 9.35
N LYS A 146 9.45 -0.40 8.96
CA LYS A 146 9.69 -1.83 8.69
C LYS A 146 9.95 -2.14 7.22
N TYR A 147 9.74 -1.21 6.31
CA TYR A 147 9.94 -1.45 4.88
C TYR A 147 11.34 -1.94 4.55
N ILE A 148 12.37 -1.35 5.17
CA ILE A 148 13.76 -1.79 4.96
C ILE A 148 13.99 -3.23 5.46
N GLU A 149 13.30 -3.65 6.52
CA GLU A 149 13.39 -5.02 7.05
C GLU A 149 12.65 -6.02 6.16
N PHE A 150 11.52 -5.62 5.57
CA PHE A 150 10.74 -6.47 4.67
C PHE A 150 11.36 -6.60 3.27
N LEU A 151 12.15 -5.63 2.85
CA LEU A 151 12.68 -5.56 1.49
C LEU A 151 13.43 -6.84 1.06
N PRO A 152 14.39 -7.40 1.83
CA PRO A 152 15.09 -8.61 1.41
C PRO A 152 14.16 -9.80 1.18
N ILE A 153 13.20 -10.00 2.08
CA ILE A 153 12.23 -11.11 1.97
C ILE A 153 11.29 -10.87 0.78
N ALA A 154 10.84 -9.64 0.60
CA ALA A 154 10.00 -9.27 -0.54
C ALA A 154 10.72 -9.50 -1.88
N LEU A 155 12.00 -9.16 -1.96
CA LEU A 155 12.82 -9.41 -3.16
C LEU A 155 12.97 -10.91 -3.46
N ASP A 156 13.09 -11.75 -2.42
CA ASP A 156 13.13 -13.20 -2.58
C ASP A 156 11.80 -13.79 -3.04
N LEU A 157 10.69 -13.19 -2.61
CA LEU A 157 9.33 -13.56 -3.02
C LEU A 157 8.89 -12.93 -4.35
N LEU A 158 9.65 -11.98 -4.89
CA LEU A 158 9.29 -11.27 -6.11
C LEU A 158 9.62 -12.10 -7.34
N SER A 159 8.66 -12.21 -8.27
CA SER A 159 8.92 -12.82 -9.57
C SER A 159 9.94 -11.99 -10.37
N GLU A 160 10.54 -12.59 -11.39
CA GLU A 160 11.60 -11.96 -12.19
C GLU A 160 11.20 -10.60 -12.76
N ASN A 161 9.97 -10.48 -13.26
CA ASN A 161 9.42 -9.24 -13.80
C ASN A 161 8.47 -8.53 -12.82
N GLY A 162 8.48 -8.92 -11.56
CA GLY A 162 7.61 -8.37 -10.55
C GLY A 162 8.00 -6.97 -10.11
N VAL A 163 7.06 -6.28 -9.45
CA VAL A 163 7.24 -4.94 -8.90
C VAL A 163 6.82 -4.88 -7.44
N ILE A 164 7.62 -4.20 -6.63
CA ILE A 164 7.28 -3.82 -5.26
C ILE A 164 6.78 -2.38 -5.27
N LEU A 165 5.67 -2.13 -4.60
CA LEU A 165 5.07 -0.82 -4.40
C LEU A 165 5.06 -0.52 -2.90
N MET A 166 5.61 0.62 -2.49
CA MET A 166 5.63 1.06 -1.09
C MET A 166 4.94 2.42 -0.96
N ASP A 167 3.90 2.47 -0.15
CA ASP A 167 3.07 3.68 0.00
C ASP A 167 3.56 4.60 1.14
N ASP A 168 3.10 5.85 1.12
CA ASP A 168 3.33 6.89 2.12
C ASP A 168 4.81 7.16 2.42
N ILE A 169 5.66 7.12 1.42
CA ILE A 169 7.12 7.27 1.60
C ILE A 169 7.58 8.70 1.90
N PHE A 170 6.74 9.71 1.67
CA PHE A 170 7.13 11.10 1.89
C PHE A 170 6.88 11.60 3.31
N GLN A 171 5.96 10.98 4.03
CA GLN A 171 5.56 11.39 5.38
C GLN A 171 5.25 12.89 5.48
N GLY A 172 4.44 13.39 4.51
CA GLY A 172 4.09 14.81 4.44
C GLY A 172 5.26 15.74 4.14
N GLY A 173 6.37 15.20 3.66
CA GLY A 173 7.61 15.94 3.38
C GLY A 173 8.64 15.87 4.52
N GLU A 174 8.37 15.17 5.63
CA GLU A 174 9.34 15.02 6.74
C GLU A 174 10.65 14.36 6.32
N ILE A 175 10.66 13.60 5.22
CA ILE A 175 11.88 13.03 4.63
C ILE A 175 12.94 14.09 4.26
N LEU A 176 12.52 15.34 4.04
CA LEU A 176 13.41 16.47 3.74
C LEU A 176 13.92 17.20 5.01
N THR A 177 13.36 16.90 6.17
CA THR A 177 13.68 17.56 7.43
C THR A 177 14.85 16.86 8.11
N PRO A 178 15.86 17.58 8.63
CA PRO A 178 16.93 16.97 9.41
C PRO A 178 16.38 16.15 10.58
N ILE A 179 16.90 14.93 10.80
CA ILE A 179 16.34 14.00 11.79
C ILE A 179 16.24 14.62 13.19
N MET A 180 17.18 15.49 13.55
CA MET A 180 17.19 16.14 14.87
C MET A 180 16.04 17.13 15.07
N GLU A 181 15.48 17.65 13.98
CA GLU A 181 14.34 18.58 13.99
C GLU A 181 13.00 17.86 13.97
N ILE A 182 13.00 16.56 13.64
CA ILE A 182 11.80 15.71 13.65
C ILE A 182 11.41 15.34 15.07
N LYS A 183 10.12 15.26 15.34
CA LYS A 183 9.60 14.82 16.64
C LYS A 183 10.17 13.46 17.03
N ARG A 184 10.59 13.33 18.29
CA ARG A 184 11.31 12.14 18.78
C ARG A 184 10.61 10.81 18.47
N ASN A 185 9.29 10.78 18.56
CA ASN A 185 8.47 9.59 18.26
C ASN A 185 8.38 9.24 16.77
N GLN A 186 8.74 10.15 15.87
CA GLN A 186 8.75 9.93 14.41
C GLN A 186 10.15 9.56 13.88
N ARG A 187 11.20 9.78 14.65
CA ARG A 187 12.59 9.58 14.20
C ARG A 187 12.91 8.14 13.81
N ALA A 188 12.31 7.15 14.46
CA ALA A 188 12.54 5.75 14.13
C ALA A 188 11.99 5.40 12.74
N LEU A 189 10.79 5.91 12.43
CA LEU A 189 10.16 5.76 11.12
C LEU A 189 11.01 6.41 10.03
N GLU A 190 11.41 7.66 10.22
CA GLU A 190 12.22 8.40 9.27
C GLU A 190 13.61 7.76 9.03
N ARG A 191 14.25 7.26 10.08
CA ARG A 191 15.51 6.52 9.92
C ARG A 191 15.32 5.23 9.08
N GLY A 192 14.21 4.53 9.29
CA GLY A 192 13.88 3.33 8.51
C GLY A 192 13.69 3.67 7.02
N LEU A 193 12.92 4.72 6.71
CA LEU A 193 12.73 5.18 5.33
C LEU A 193 14.03 5.65 4.68
N ARG A 194 14.87 6.42 5.39
CA ARG A 194 16.16 6.86 4.84
C ARG A 194 17.09 5.70 4.55
N LYS A 195 17.16 4.69 5.41
CA LYS A 195 17.92 3.46 5.12
C LYS A 195 17.38 2.74 3.88
N LEU A 196 16.05 2.71 3.70
CA LEU A 196 15.45 2.16 2.49
C LEU A 196 15.90 2.92 1.25
N PHE A 197 15.83 4.26 1.28
CA PHE A 197 16.26 5.09 0.15
C PHE A 197 17.76 4.93 -0.15
N ASP A 198 18.60 4.89 0.87
CA ASP A 198 20.04 4.67 0.72
C ASP A 198 20.34 3.29 0.10
N GLU A 199 19.52 2.28 0.38
CA GLU A 199 19.68 0.94 -0.18
C GLU A 199 19.23 0.86 -1.64
N VAL A 200 18.11 1.47 -2.01
CA VAL A 200 17.47 1.21 -3.31
C VAL A 200 17.64 2.31 -4.35
N LEU A 201 17.78 3.58 -3.93
CA LEU A 201 17.94 4.68 -4.86
C LEU A 201 19.38 4.76 -5.37
N ASP A 202 19.54 5.06 -6.65
CA ASP A 202 20.85 5.11 -7.31
C ASP A 202 21.68 3.81 -7.16
N ASN A 203 20.99 2.69 -7.02
CA ASN A 203 21.61 1.37 -6.87
C ASN A 203 21.40 0.55 -8.15
N PRO A 204 22.48 0.12 -8.85
CA PRO A 204 22.36 -0.58 -10.13
C PRO A 204 21.67 -1.95 -10.07
N LYS A 205 21.44 -2.49 -8.88
CA LYS A 205 20.69 -3.74 -8.68
C LYS A 205 19.17 -3.53 -8.87
N TYR A 206 18.69 -2.31 -8.81
CA TYR A 206 17.27 -2.00 -8.84
C TYR A 206 16.95 -0.94 -9.89
N LEU A 207 15.79 -1.08 -10.50
CA LEU A 207 15.11 0.00 -11.19
C LEU A 207 14.05 0.56 -10.24
N THR A 208 14.14 1.85 -9.95
CA THR A 208 13.23 2.52 -9.01
C THR A 208 12.53 3.69 -9.65
N SER A 209 11.32 3.97 -9.19
CA SER A 209 10.56 5.17 -9.55
C SER A 209 9.82 5.70 -8.34
N ILE A 210 9.87 7.01 -8.14
CA ILE A 210 9.12 7.71 -7.09
C ILE A 210 7.98 8.46 -7.75
N LEU A 211 6.76 8.18 -7.36
CA LEU A 211 5.55 8.77 -7.90
C LEU A 211 4.90 9.68 -6.85
N PRO A 212 4.54 10.93 -7.21
CA PRO A 212 3.89 11.86 -6.30
C PRO A 212 2.37 11.60 -6.22
N LEU A 213 2.00 10.35 -5.96
CA LEU A 213 0.62 9.92 -5.73
C LEU A 213 0.38 9.78 -4.22
N GLY A 214 -0.75 10.33 -3.72
CA GLY A 214 -1.01 10.35 -2.29
C GLY A 214 0.14 11.03 -1.53
N ASP A 215 0.68 10.35 -0.53
CA ASP A 215 1.88 10.77 0.23
C ASP A 215 3.17 10.10 -0.29
N GLY A 216 3.24 9.88 -1.59
CA GLY A 216 4.38 9.28 -2.28
C GLY A 216 4.32 7.77 -2.39
N LEU A 217 4.56 7.26 -3.59
CA LEU A 217 4.63 5.84 -3.90
C LEU A 217 6.00 5.50 -4.48
N LEU A 218 6.70 4.56 -3.87
CA LEU A 218 7.97 4.04 -4.38
C LEU A 218 7.73 2.73 -5.12
N MET A 219 8.20 2.65 -6.36
CA MET A 219 8.25 1.42 -7.14
C MET A 219 9.66 0.86 -7.18
N ILE A 220 9.82 -0.44 -6.98
CA ILE A 220 11.10 -1.12 -7.03
C ILE A 220 10.96 -2.38 -7.88
N LYS A 221 11.89 -2.56 -8.80
CA LYS A 221 12.03 -3.76 -9.62
C LYS A 221 13.50 -4.19 -9.63
N LYS A 222 13.77 -5.49 -9.74
CA LYS A 222 15.13 -5.97 -10.03
C LYS A 222 15.59 -5.45 -11.40
N ALA A 223 16.84 -5.00 -11.49
CA ALA A 223 17.44 -4.50 -12.73
C ALA A 223 17.74 -5.64 -13.71
#